data_7dfca0103d724aef6b7a8c4a7d8d2ca6
#
_entry.id   7dfca0103d724aef6b7a8c4a7d8d2ca6
#
_cell.length_a   1.000
_cell.length_b   1.000
_cell.length_c   1.000
_cell.angle_alpha   90.00
_cell.angle_beta   90.00
_cell.angle_gamma   90.00
#
_symmetry.space_group_name_H-M   'P 1'
#
loop_
_entity.id
_entity.type
_entity.pdbx_description
1 polymer ?
#
loop_
_entity_poly.entity_id
_entity_poly.type
_entity_poly.pdbx_seq_one_letter_code
_entity_poly.pdbx_strand_id
1 'polypeptide(L)'
;GEQKYRLGQEIILGVGGVRMLQTLGFDQIYRYHMNEGHAAFGTLELYQRFNDVEKVRDHCVFTTHTPVAAGHDQFDLEMTKQMIGDLLPADLLTEFTFENKINMTRLALFFSHYVNGVAKKHKEVSESMFPGYSIDSITNGVHSQTWVSKPFQKLFDKHISGWRSDPFILRSAFSIDKKEIWDAHQQAKKNLIDFVNLRCNVGMNYDDLTIGFARRATAYKRPNLLISDINRLQDIASNKGKSQIIYAGKAHPKDGGGKDIIRRIVKTSKEINSDIRMAFILSLYNN
;
A
#
# COMPACT_ATOMS: atom_id res chain seq x y z
N GLY A 1 -18.65 16.23 -9.20
CA GLY A 1 -18.86 15.08 -10.12
C GLY A 1 -18.10 13.84 -9.68
N GLU A 2 -16.85 13.99 -9.28
CA GLU A 2 -15.98 12.84 -8.93
C GLU A 2 -16.38 12.17 -7.63
N GLN A 3 -16.75 12.94 -6.61
CA GLN A 3 -17.15 12.40 -5.31
C GLN A 3 -18.43 11.55 -5.42
N LYS A 4 -19.38 11.98 -6.23
CA LYS A 4 -20.61 11.21 -6.50
C LYS A 4 -20.32 9.87 -7.19
N TYR A 5 -19.40 9.84 -8.18
CA TYR A 5 -19.00 8.60 -8.82
C TYR A 5 -18.28 7.67 -7.85
N ARG A 6 -17.39 8.21 -7.01
CA ARG A 6 -16.70 7.44 -6.00
C ARG A 6 -17.67 6.82 -5.01
N LEU A 7 -18.61 7.60 -4.50
CA LEU A 7 -19.69 7.13 -3.63
C LEU A 7 -20.49 6.00 -4.31
N GLY A 8 -20.88 6.18 -5.58
CA GLY A 8 -21.59 5.14 -6.34
C GLY A 8 -20.80 3.85 -6.48
N GLN A 9 -19.48 3.93 -6.70
CA GLN A 9 -18.61 2.75 -6.76
C GLN A 9 -18.58 2.00 -5.43
N GLU A 10 -18.52 2.71 -4.30
CA GLU A 10 -18.49 2.08 -2.96
C GLU A 10 -19.85 1.50 -2.55
N ILE A 11 -20.95 2.15 -2.96
CA ILE A 11 -22.29 1.57 -2.80
C ILE A 11 -22.42 0.27 -3.58
N ILE A 12 -22.02 0.24 -4.85
CA ILE A 12 -22.04 -0.96 -5.68
C ILE A 12 -21.16 -2.05 -5.09
N LEU A 13 -19.97 -1.71 -4.62
CA LEU A 13 -19.05 -2.67 -4.02
C LEU A 13 -19.60 -3.24 -2.71
N GLY A 14 -20.07 -2.38 -1.80
CA GLY A 14 -20.55 -2.78 -0.49
C GLY A 14 -21.95 -3.44 -0.56
N VAL A 15 -22.96 -2.63 -0.84
CA VAL A 15 -24.36 -3.11 -0.91
C VAL A 15 -24.55 -4.12 -2.03
N GLY A 16 -24.11 -3.76 -3.23
CA GLY A 16 -24.23 -4.64 -4.41
C GLY A 16 -23.46 -5.94 -4.25
N GLY A 17 -22.27 -5.90 -3.62
CA GLY A 17 -21.47 -7.09 -3.32
C GLY A 17 -22.17 -8.07 -2.42
N VAL A 18 -22.77 -7.61 -1.32
CA VAL A 18 -23.55 -8.46 -0.41
C VAL A 18 -24.77 -9.06 -1.12
N ARG A 19 -25.52 -8.26 -1.86
CA ARG A 19 -26.71 -8.73 -2.62
C ARG A 19 -26.32 -9.74 -3.71
N MET A 20 -25.22 -9.49 -4.40
CA MET A 20 -24.72 -10.37 -5.45
C MET A 20 -24.36 -11.76 -4.90
N LEU A 21 -23.65 -11.83 -3.79
CA LEU A 21 -23.28 -13.09 -3.16
C LEU A 21 -24.53 -13.95 -2.87
N GLN A 22 -25.58 -13.33 -2.37
CA GLN A 22 -26.83 -14.06 -2.09
C GLN A 22 -27.57 -14.48 -3.36
N THR A 23 -27.64 -13.59 -4.37
CA THR A 23 -28.25 -13.93 -5.67
C THR A 23 -27.56 -15.14 -6.31
N LEU A 24 -26.25 -15.30 -6.04
CA LEU A 24 -25.46 -16.45 -6.47
C LEU A 24 -25.63 -17.71 -5.57
N GLY A 25 -26.46 -17.63 -4.53
CA GLY A 25 -26.73 -18.76 -3.61
C GLY A 25 -25.74 -18.92 -2.47
N PHE A 26 -24.88 -17.91 -2.21
CA PHE A 26 -24.00 -17.91 -1.03
C PHE A 26 -24.74 -17.39 0.20
N ASP A 27 -25.67 -18.20 0.73
CA ASP A 27 -26.57 -17.79 1.82
C ASP A 27 -25.95 -17.96 3.22
N GLN A 28 -24.90 -18.77 3.33
CA GLN A 28 -24.24 -19.08 4.60
C GLN A 28 -22.83 -18.48 4.66
N ILE A 29 -22.74 -17.15 4.50
CA ILE A 29 -21.48 -16.47 4.66
C ILE A 29 -21.21 -16.25 6.14
N TYR A 30 -20.14 -16.88 6.63
CA TYR A 30 -19.77 -16.82 8.04
C TYR A 30 -19.07 -15.50 8.40
N ARG A 31 -18.29 -14.92 7.48
CA ARG A 31 -17.58 -13.64 7.70
C ARG A 31 -17.49 -12.83 6.41
N TYR A 32 -17.75 -11.55 6.55
CA TYR A 32 -17.48 -10.53 5.54
C TYR A 32 -16.21 -9.78 5.92
N HIS A 33 -15.15 -9.90 5.15
CA HIS A 33 -13.90 -9.26 5.41
C HIS A 33 -13.74 -8.01 4.53
N MET A 34 -13.78 -6.84 5.13
CA MET A 34 -13.59 -5.56 4.45
C MET A 34 -12.11 -5.20 4.39
N ASN A 35 -11.59 -5.00 3.19
CA ASN A 35 -10.25 -4.49 2.92
C ASN A 35 -10.34 -2.99 2.63
N GLU A 36 -9.99 -2.15 3.61
CA GLU A 36 -10.27 -0.73 3.67
C GLU A 36 -11.77 -0.38 3.73
N GLY A 37 -12.07 0.93 3.87
CA GLY A 37 -13.44 1.42 3.99
C GLY A 37 -14.31 1.27 2.75
N HIS A 38 -13.75 0.92 1.60
CA HIS A 38 -14.43 0.94 0.31
C HIS A 38 -15.67 0.03 0.22
N ALA A 39 -15.72 -1.04 1.00
CA ALA A 39 -16.85 -1.96 1.06
C ALA A 39 -17.76 -1.76 2.30
N ALA A 40 -17.51 -0.72 3.09
CA ALA A 40 -18.19 -0.51 4.38
C ALA A 40 -19.71 -0.39 4.25
N PHE A 41 -20.24 0.11 3.14
CA PHE A 41 -21.71 0.11 2.91
C PHE A 41 -22.32 -1.28 2.89
N GLY A 42 -21.55 -2.36 2.74
CA GLY A 42 -22.04 -3.72 2.90
C GLY A 42 -22.57 -4.01 4.30
N THR A 43 -22.02 -3.34 5.32
CA THR A 43 -22.50 -3.48 6.70
C THR A 43 -23.91 -2.92 6.89
N LEU A 44 -24.27 -1.87 6.14
CA LEU A 44 -25.64 -1.33 6.17
C LEU A 44 -26.64 -2.29 5.54
N GLU A 45 -26.27 -2.97 4.46
CA GLU A 45 -27.10 -4.01 3.87
C GLU A 45 -27.30 -5.20 4.84
N LEU A 46 -26.25 -5.57 5.58
CA LEU A 46 -26.36 -6.59 6.62
C LEU A 46 -27.22 -6.11 7.80
N TYR A 47 -27.06 -4.84 8.21
CA TYR A 47 -27.87 -4.25 9.28
C TYR A 47 -29.36 -4.23 8.92
N GLN A 48 -29.72 -3.87 7.71
CA GLN A 48 -31.10 -3.91 7.26
C GLN A 48 -31.70 -5.31 7.32
N ARG A 49 -30.90 -6.36 7.13
CA ARG A 49 -31.35 -7.77 7.17
C ARG A 49 -31.47 -8.31 8.58
N PHE A 50 -30.49 -8.01 9.42
CA PHE A 50 -30.42 -8.56 10.76
C PHE A 50 -31.18 -7.71 11.77
N ASN A 51 -31.29 -6.41 11.53
CA ASN A 51 -31.83 -5.39 12.44
C ASN A 51 -31.21 -5.48 13.84
N ASP A 52 -29.92 -5.80 13.89
CA ASP A 52 -29.16 -6.06 15.12
C ASP A 52 -27.69 -5.72 14.88
N VAL A 53 -27.17 -4.73 15.61
CA VAL A 53 -25.78 -4.25 15.48
C VAL A 53 -24.78 -5.35 15.85
N GLU A 54 -25.02 -6.06 16.96
CA GLU A 54 -24.09 -7.09 17.42
C GLU A 54 -24.04 -8.27 16.45
N LYS A 55 -25.15 -8.61 15.84
CA LYS A 55 -25.19 -9.65 14.82
C LYS A 55 -24.45 -9.24 13.56
N VAL A 56 -24.51 -7.96 13.14
CA VAL A 56 -23.68 -7.46 12.03
C VAL A 56 -22.21 -7.51 12.40
N ARG A 57 -21.85 -7.05 13.60
CA ARG A 57 -20.47 -7.10 14.11
C ARG A 57 -19.92 -8.51 14.06
N ASP A 58 -20.66 -9.48 14.56
CA ASP A 58 -20.23 -10.89 14.55
C ASP A 58 -19.91 -11.42 13.15
N HIS A 59 -20.50 -10.83 12.12
CA HIS A 59 -20.26 -11.23 10.73
C HIS A 59 -19.18 -10.40 10.03
N CYS A 60 -18.66 -9.34 10.61
CA CYS A 60 -17.73 -8.40 9.94
C CYS A 60 -16.34 -8.36 10.55
N VAL A 61 -15.36 -8.35 9.68
CA VAL A 61 -13.94 -8.14 9.98
C VAL A 61 -13.42 -7.01 9.12
N PHE A 62 -12.61 -6.12 9.68
CA PHE A 62 -12.07 -4.97 8.96
C PHE A 62 -10.55 -4.91 9.03
N THR A 63 -9.92 -4.75 7.88
CA THR A 63 -8.48 -4.48 7.77
C THR A 63 -8.25 -3.10 7.18
N THR A 64 -7.62 -2.21 7.95
CA THR A 64 -7.19 -0.89 7.46
C THR A 64 -5.74 -0.93 6.98
N HIS A 65 -5.46 -0.24 5.87
CA HIS A 65 -4.15 -0.22 5.21
C HIS A 65 -3.49 1.16 5.19
N THR A 66 -4.25 2.22 5.46
CA THR A 66 -3.81 3.59 5.21
C THR A 66 -3.54 4.36 6.50
N PRO A 67 -2.28 4.74 6.81
CA PRO A 67 -1.91 5.42 8.05
C PRO A 67 -2.00 6.95 7.95
N VAL A 68 -2.87 7.49 7.11
CA VAL A 68 -3.05 8.94 6.90
C VAL A 68 -4.51 9.29 6.67
N ALA A 69 -4.98 10.37 7.29
CA ALA A 69 -6.38 10.80 7.23
C ALA A 69 -6.93 10.96 5.79
N ALA A 70 -6.11 11.45 4.87
CA ALA A 70 -6.49 11.62 3.46
C ALA A 70 -6.76 10.31 2.69
N GLY A 71 -6.45 9.17 3.27
CA GLY A 71 -6.72 7.85 2.68
C GLY A 71 -8.04 7.23 3.11
N HIS A 72 -8.80 7.90 3.99
CA HIS A 72 -10.09 7.44 4.48
C HIS A 72 -11.20 8.22 3.79
N ASP A 73 -11.96 7.55 2.93
CA ASP A 73 -13.02 8.18 2.16
C ASP A 73 -14.11 8.74 3.09
N GLN A 74 -14.54 9.96 2.76
CA GLN A 74 -15.61 10.66 3.44
C GLN A 74 -16.58 11.25 2.42
N PHE A 75 -17.86 11.03 2.63
CA PHE A 75 -18.92 11.49 1.73
C PHE A 75 -19.89 12.42 2.45
N ASP A 76 -20.36 13.44 1.75
CA ASP A 76 -21.42 14.32 2.23
C ASP A 76 -22.67 13.50 2.62
N LEU A 77 -23.23 13.80 3.79
CA LEU A 77 -24.34 13.04 4.37
C LEU A 77 -25.59 13.12 3.50
N GLU A 78 -25.95 14.31 3.01
CA GLU A 78 -27.16 14.50 2.21
C GLU A 78 -27.03 13.84 0.84
N MET A 79 -25.86 13.95 0.20
CA MET A 79 -25.60 13.22 -1.03
C MET A 79 -25.69 11.71 -0.82
N THR A 80 -25.20 11.20 0.31
CA THR A 80 -25.26 9.78 0.62
C THR A 80 -26.69 9.33 0.86
N LYS A 81 -27.48 10.08 1.64
CA LYS A 81 -28.92 9.82 1.85
C LYS A 81 -29.69 9.75 0.53
N GLN A 82 -29.42 10.68 -0.39
CA GLN A 82 -30.06 10.68 -1.72
C GLN A 82 -29.73 9.42 -2.54
N MET A 83 -28.55 8.81 -2.34
CA MET A 83 -28.11 7.67 -3.14
C MET A 83 -28.47 6.31 -2.54
N ILE A 84 -28.50 6.18 -1.22
CA ILE A 84 -28.76 4.89 -0.55
C ILE A 84 -30.10 4.84 0.21
N GLY A 85 -30.77 6.01 0.39
CA GLY A 85 -32.10 6.08 0.98
C GLY A 85 -32.21 5.45 2.36
N ASP A 86 -33.21 4.61 2.52
CA ASP A 86 -33.58 3.99 3.80
C ASP A 86 -32.55 2.95 4.32
N LEU A 87 -31.51 2.64 3.55
CA LEU A 87 -30.41 1.81 4.03
C LEU A 87 -29.60 2.50 5.12
N LEU A 88 -29.68 3.84 5.23
CA LEU A 88 -28.93 4.60 6.20
C LEU A 88 -29.72 4.71 7.52
N PRO A 89 -29.27 4.03 8.61
CA PRO A 89 -30.00 4.02 9.87
C PRO A 89 -29.89 5.38 10.57
N ALA A 90 -31.03 6.05 10.74
CA ALA A 90 -31.06 7.40 11.30
C ALA A 90 -30.60 7.48 12.76
N ASP A 91 -30.85 6.41 13.52
CA ASP A 91 -30.49 6.27 14.94
C ASP A 91 -29.00 5.99 15.19
N LEU A 92 -28.27 5.50 14.18
CA LEU A 92 -26.85 5.16 14.28
C LEU A 92 -25.93 6.17 13.58
N LEU A 93 -26.47 7.23 12.97
CA LEU A 93 -25.67 8.16 12.16
C LEU A 93 -24.52 8.80 12.93
N THR A 94 -24.70 9.10 14.21
CA THR A 94 -23.69 9.76 15.06
C THR A 94 -22.43 8.91 15.25
N GLU A 95 -22.53 7.61 15.10
CA GLU A 95 -21.41 6.67 15.32
C GLU A 95 -20.32 6.76 14.23
N PHE A 96 -20.74 7.09 13.00
CA PHE A 96 -19.85 7.12 11.85
C PHE A 96 -19.90 8.41 11.02
N THR A 97 -20.64 9.43 11.49
CA THR A 97 -20.64 10.76 10.87
C THR A 97 -19.85 11.78 11.69
N PHE A 98 -19.21 12.69 11.00
CA PHE A 98 -18.53 13.85 11.59
C PHE A 98 -18.59 15.01 10.60
N GLU A 99 -18.85 16.23 11.06
CA GLU A 99 -18.97 17.44 10.23
C GLU A 99 -19.85 17.23 8.98
N ASN A 100 -21.02 16.66 9.15
CA ASN A 100 -21.99 16.35 8.09
C ASN A 100 -21.44 15.43 6.99
N LYS A 101 -20.47 14.57 7.32
CA LYS A 101 -19.89 13.57 6.40
C LYS A 101 -19.92 12.19 7.02
N ILE A 102 -20.21 11.19 6.19
CA ILE A 102 -20.03 9.78 6.55
C ILE A 102 -18.56 9.42 6.34
N ASN A 103 -17.91 8.92 7.38
CA ASN A 103 -16.56 8.39 7.31
C ASN A 103 -16.62 6.88 7.14
N MET A 104 -16.16 6.39 5.99
CA MET A 104 -16.24 4.97 5.61
C MET A 104 -15.43 4.06 6.54
N THR A 105 -14.31 4.56 7.07
CA THR A 105 -13.52 3.80 8.03
C THR A 105 -14.22 3.69 9.38
N ARG A 106 -14.85 4.77 9.88
CA ARG A 106 -15.65 4.72 11.11
C ARG A 106 -16.84 3.78 10.95
N LEU A 107 -17.51 3.80 9.79
CA LEU A 107 -18.59 2.85 9.48
C LEU A 107 -18.12 1.40 9.56
N ALA A 108 -16.96 1.10 8.95
CA ALA A 108 -16.36 -0.24 9.01
C ALA A 108 -15.94 -0.63 10.43
N LEU A 109 -15.34 0.31 11.19
CA LEU A 109 -14.94 0.11 12.59
C LEU A 109 -16.15 -0.19 13.48
N PHE A 110 -17.22 0.59 13.34
CA PHE A 110 -18.43 0.45 14.16
C PHE A 110 -19.08 -0.92 14.00
N PHE A 111 -19.16 -1.44 12.79
CA PHE A 111 -19.80 -2.71 12.47
C PHE A 111 -18.84 -3.92 12.40
N SER A 112 -17.65 -3.83 12.91
CA SER A 112 -16.72 -4.97 12.94
C SER A 112 -16.38 -5.40 14.36
N HIS A 113 -16.41 -6.72 14.63
CA HIS A 113 -15.97 -7.26 15.91
C HIS A 113 -14.44 -7.37 16.00
N TYR A 114 -13.78 -7.54 14.85
CA TYR A 114 -12.34 -7.64 14.77
C TYR A 114 -11.79 -6.66 13.73
N VAL A 115 -10.79 -5.90 14.16
CA VAL A 115 -10.14 -4.89 13.33
C VAL A 115 -8.63 -5.07 13.42
N ASN A 116 -7.94 -5.03 12.28
CA ASN A 116 -6.48 -5.03 12.27
C ASN A 116 -5.89 -4.02 11.29
N GLY A 117 -4.76 -3.49 11.67
CA GLY A 117 -3.81 -2.84 10.76
C GLY A 117 -2.80 -3.84 10.20
N VAL A 118 -2.00 -3.42 9.23
CA VAL A 118 -1.12 -4.30 8.42
C VAL A 118 0.34 -4.30 8.88
N ALA A 119 0.64 -3.71 10.03
CA ALA A 119 1.92 -3.74 10.72
C ALA A 119 1.77 -3.23 12.16
N LYS A 120 2.69 -3.59 13.07
CA LYS A 120 2.69 -3.09 14.45
C LYS A 120 2.62 -1.56 14.52
N LYS A 121 3.48 -0.85 13.76
CA LYS A 121 3.46 0.61 13.73
C LYS A 121 2.18 1.18 13.13
N HIS A 122 1.56 0.48 12.18
CA HIS A 122 0.28 0.88 11.61
C HIS A 122 -0.85 0.78 12.64
N LYS A 123 -0.86 -0.27 13.48
CA LYS A 123 -1.77 -0.38 14.64
C LYS A 123 -1.73 0.87 15.50
N GLU A 124 -0.54 1.25 16.01
CA GLU A 124 -0.35 2.42 16.88
C GLU A 124 -0.91 3.71 16.23
N VAL A 125 -0.60 3.92 14.95
CA VAL A 125 -1.07 5.10 14.22
C VAL A 125 -2.59 5.06 14.06
N SER A 126 -3.17 3.91 13.72
CA SER A 126 -4.62 3.76 13.54
C SER A 126 -5.39 3.93 14.83
N GLU A 127 -4.92 3.40 15.94
CA GLU A 127 -5.52 3.63 17.29
C GLU A 127 -5.49 5.11 17.67
N SER A 128 -4.41 5.83 17.33
CA SER A 128 -4.33 7.28 17.54
C SER A 128 -5.30 8.06 16.66
N MET A 129 -5.57 7.60 15.43
CA MET A 129 -6.51 8.24 14.49
C MET A 129 -7.97 7.97 14.84
N PHE A 130 -8.24 6.81 15.43
CA PHE A 130 -9.59 6.35 15.80
C PHE A 130 -9.64 5.95 17.27
N PRO A 131 -9.56 6.93 18.19
CA PRO A 131 -9.59 6.65 19.62
C PRO A 131 -10.91 5.98 20.02
N GLY A 132 -10.83 5.02 20.94
CA GLY A 132 -11.96 4.21 21.39
C GLY A 132 -12.13 2.88 20.66
N TYR A 133 -11.43 2.65 19.56
CA TYR A 133 -11.40 1.36 18.88
C TYR A 133 -10.12 0.57 19.17
N SER A 134 -10.27 -0.70 19.51
CA SER A 134 -9.14 -1.64 19.61
C SER A 134 -8.78 -2.14 18.23
N ILE A 135 -7.55 -1.90 17.81
CA ILE A 135 -7.03 -2.30 16.50
C ILE A 135 -5.85 -3.23 16.71
N ASP A 136 -5.92 -4.43 16.19
CA ASP A 136 -4.81 -5.38 16.25
C ASP A 136 -3.82 -5.18 15.08
N SER A 137 -2.82 -6.02 14.94
CA SER A 137 -1.87 -5.95 13.84
C SER A 137 -1.57 -7.33 13.25
N ILE A 138 -1.80 -7.45 11.96
CA ILE A 138 -1.36 -8.60 11.15
C ILE A 138 -0.42 -8.07 10.09
N THR A 139 0.88 -8.39 10.22
CA THR A 139 1.87 -7.91 9.25
C THR A 139 1.59 -8.50 7.87
N ASN A 140 1.56 -7.66 6.85
CA ASN A 140 1.37 -8.10 5.47
C ASN A 140 2.38 -9.17 5.08
N GLY A 141 1.91 -10.20 4.43
CA GLY A 141 2.75 -11.22 3.80
C GLY A 141 3.40 -10.73 2.50
N VAL A 142 4.41 -11.47 2.07
CA VAL A 142 5.09 -11.28 0.79
C VAL A 142 5.03 -12.58 0.00
N HIS A 143 4.56 -12.53 -1.24
CA HIS A 143 4.59 -13.70 -2.12
C HIS A 143 6.02 -13.91 -2.66
N SER A 144 6.77 -14.78 -2.00
CA SER A 144 8.20 -14.98 -2.24
C SER A 144 8.52 -15.30 -3.71
N GLN A 145 7.74 -16.16 -4.37
CA GLN A 145 7.98 -16.53 -5.76
C GLN A 145 7.90 -15.33 -6.72
N THR A 146 7.00 -14.37 -6.46
CA THR A 146 6.85 -13.16 -7.30
C THR A 146 7.99 -12.16 -7.07
N TRP A 147 8.41 -11.99 -5.80
CA TRP A 147 9.29 -10.89 -5.41
C TRP A 147 10.75 -11.25 -5.31
N VAL A 148 11.09 -12.55 -5.22
CA VAL A 148 12.49 -13.00 -5.23
C VAL A 148 13.05 -12.90 -6.65
N SER A 149 14.19 -12.21 -6.81
CA SER A 149 14.85 -12.04 -8.09
C SER A 149 15.39 -13.37 -8.64
N LYS A 150 15.50 -13.50 -9.97
CA LYS A 150 15.96 -14.74 -10.62
C LYS A 150 17.30 -15.29 -10.08
N PRO A 151 18.34 -14.48 -9.79
CA PRO A 151 19.58 -15.00 -9.18
C PRO A 151 19.32 -15.63 -7.80
N PHE A 152 18.47 -15.01 -6.98
CA PHE A 152 18.12 -15.58 -5.68
C PHE A 152 17.17 -16.79 -5.80
N GLN A 153 16.29 -16.83 -6.80
CA GLN A 153 15.50 -18.05 -7.06
C GLN A 153 16.40 -19.24 -7.33
N LYS A 154 17.42 -19.07 -8.19
CA LYS A 154 18.40 -20.12 -8.47
C LYS A 154 19.18 -20.54 -7.22
N LEU A 155 19.57 -19.59 -6.39
CA LEU A 155 20.26 -19.86 -5.13
C LEU A 155 19.38 -20.68 -4.18
N PHE A 156 18.10 -20.28 -4.03
CA PHE A 156 17.15 -21.00 -3.17
C PHE A 156 16.79 -22.38 -3.74
N ASP A 157 16.63 -22.52 -5.06
CA ASP A 157 16.39 -23.81 -5.71
C ASP A 157 17.55 -24.80 -5.45
N LYS A 158 18.79 -24.29 -5.33
CA LYS A 158 19.97 -25.09 -5.01
C LYS A 158 20.03 -25.55 -3.55
N HIS A 159 19.68 -24.68 -2.61
CA HIS A 159 19.93 -24.87 -1.18
C HIS A 159 18.70 -25.16 -0.33
N ILE A 160 17.50 -24.75 -0.78
CA ILE A 160 16.27 -24.82 0.01
C ILE A 160 15.18 -25.50 -0.80
N SER A 161 15.20 -26.83 -0.80
CA SER A 161 14.18 -27.63 -1.51
C SER A 161 12.77 -27.29 -0.99
N GLY A 162 11.82 -27.08 -1.90
CA GLY A 162 10.40 -26.84 -1.55
C GLY A 162 10.03 -25.41 -1.16
N TRP A 163 10.96 -24.44 -1.16
CA TRP A 163 10.68 -23.05 -0.77
C TRP A 163 9.54 -22.38 -1.58
N ARG A 164 9.26 -22.89 -2.79
CA ARG A 164 8.16 -22.36 -3.61
C ARG A 164 6.79 -22.81 -3.11
N SER A 165 6.72 -24.01 -2.53
CA SER A 165 5.47 -24.57 -2.00
C SER A 165 5.25 -24.17 -0.54
N ASP A 166 6.32 -24.09 0.24
CA ASP A 166 6.31 -23.66 1.63
C ASP A 166 7.36 -22.55 1.86
N PRO A 167 6.96 -21.27 1.76
CA PRO A 167 7.89 -20.17 1.97
C PRO A 167 8.43 -20.08 3.40
N PHE A 168 7.84 -20.78 4.38
CA PHE A 168 8.32 -20.77 5.76
C PHE A 168 9.71 -21.41 5.89
N ILE A 169 10.06 -22.35 5.02
CA ILE A 169 11.41 -22.97 5.01
C ILE A 169 12.52 -22.02 4.54
N LEU A 170 12.19 -20.83 3.99
CA LEU A 170 13.19 -19.79 3.68
C LEU A 170 13.96 -19.31 4.93
N ARG A 171 13.49 -19.59 6.14
CA ARG A 171 14.27 -19.40 7.36
C ARG A 171 15.59 -20.17 7.35
N SER A 172 15.70 -21.25 6.56
CA SER A 172 16.94 -22.01 6.40
C SER A 172 18.01 -21.30 5.56
N ALA A 173 17.68 -20.12 4.97
CA ALA A 173 18.64 -19.34 4.20
C ALA A 173 19.89 -18.91 5.00
N PHE A 174 19.83 -18.91 6.33
CA PHE A 174 21.00 -18.67 7.18
C PHE A 174 22.13 -19.70 7.04
N SER A 175 21.84 -20.90 6.52
CA SER A 175 22.84 -21.93 6.25
C SER A 175 23.58 -21.77 4.92
N ILE A 176 23.11 -20.87 4.05
CA ILE A 176 23.74 -20.60 2.75
C ILE A 176 25.04 -19.81 2.97
N ASP A 177 26.09 -20.19 2.26
CA ASP A 177 27.34 -19.45 2.32
C ASP A 177 27.18 -17.99 1.92
N LYS A 178 27.77 -17.09 2.70
CA LYS A 178 27.66 -15.65 2.51
C LYS A 178 28.18 -15.18 1.16
N LYS A 179 29.20 -15.88 0.62
CA LYS A 179 29.74 -15.56 -0.70
C LYS A 179 28.72 -15.87 -1.79
N GLU A 180 28.03 -17.02 -1.72
CA GLU A 180 26.97 -17.36 -2.69
C GLU A 180 25.79 -16.36 -2.64
N ILE A 181 25.42 -15.89 -1.44
CA ILE A 181 24.41 -14.82 -1.26
C ILE A 181 24.89 -13.53 -1.93
N TRP A 182 26.14 -13.15 -1.70
CA TRP A 182 26.74 -11.98 -2.28
C TRP A 182 26.81 -12.06 -3.82
N ASP A 183 27.24 -13.19 -4.35
CA ASP A 183 27.32 -13.42 -5.80
C ASP A 183 25.92 -13.33 -6.45
N ALA A 184 24.88 -13.88 -5.83
CA ALA A 184 23.50 -13.75 -6.29
C ALA A 184 23.02 -12.28 -6.24
N HIS A 185 23.37 -11.53 -5.18
CA HIS A 185 23.08 -10.11 -5.07
C HIS A 185 23.78 -9.29 -6.17
N GLN A 186 25.08 -9.53 -6.41
CA GLN A 186 25.83 -8.83 -7.45
C GLN A 186 25.26 -9.12 -8.85
N GLN A 187 24.83 -10.34 -9.13
CA GLN A 187 24.17 -10.66 -10.40
C GLN A 187 22.82 -9.93 -10.53
N ALA A 188 22.02 -9.84 -9.46
CA ALA A 188 20.78 -9.09 -9.47
C ALA A 188 21.02 -7.58 -9.68
N LYS A 189 22.03 -7.03 -9.00
CA LYS A 189 22.47 -5.64 -9.16
C LYS A 189 22.93 -5.36 -10.59
N LYS A 190 23.75 -6.23 -11.17
CA LYS A 190 24.21 -6.09 -12.57
C LYS A 190 23.02 -6.01 -13.52
N ASN A 191 22.07 -6.93 -13.41
CA ASN A 191 20.87 -6.93 -14.25
C ASN A 191 20.07 -5.63 -14.13
N LEU A 192 19.97 -5.07 -12.91
CA LEU A 192 19.32 -3.79 -12.68
C LEU A 192 20.08 -2.63 -13.31
N ILE A 193 21.41 -2.57 -13.14
CA ILE A 193 22.26 -1.49 -13.68
C ILE A 193 22.24 -1.53 -15.21
N ASP A 194 22.35 -2.70 -15.84
CA ASP A 194 22.25 -2.85 -17.30
C ASP A 194 20.91 -2.29 -17.81
N PHE A 195 19.81 -2.65 -17.13
CA PHE A 195 18.48 -2.14 -17.46
C PHE A 195 18.38 -0.61 -17.33
N VAL A 196 18.91 -0.05 -16.25
CA VAL A 196 18.88 1.41 -16.00
C VAL A 196 19.73 2.15 -17.03
N ASN A 197 20.95 1.67 -17.30
CA ASN A 197 21.84 2.28 -18.28
C ASN A 197 21.25 2.27 -19.69
N LEU A 198 20.62 1.15 -20.08
CA LEU A 198 19.93 1.04 -21.37
C LEU A 198 18.79 2.07 -21.50
N ARG A 199 18.04 2.32 -20.42
CA ARG A 199 16.86 3.18 -20.44
C ARG A 199 17.13 4.65 -20.22
N CYS A 200 18.11 4.97 -19.37
CA CYS A 200 18.34 6.33 -18.89
C CYS A 200 19.68 6.92 -19.36
N ASN A 201 20.58 6.10 -19.93
CA ASN A 201 21.91 6.49 -20.40
C ASN A 201 22.72 7.29 -19.35
N VAL A 202 22.72 6.82 -18.09
CA VAL A 202 23.35 7.52 -16.96
C VAL A 202 24.76 7.00 -16.59
N GLY A 203 25.19 5.89 -17.23
CA GLY A 203 26.52 5.31 -17.03
C GLY A 203 26.75 4.78 -15.60
N MET A 204 25.75 4.18 -14.96
CA MET A 204 25.88 3.58 -13.63
C MET A 204 26.86 2.41 -13.63
N ASN A 205 27.57 2.22 -12.50
CA ASN A 205 28.61 1.23 -12.31
C ASN A 205 28.14 0.09 -11.41
N TYR A 206 28.67 -1.12 -11.61
CA TYR A 206 28.32 -2.28 -10.80
C TYR A 206 28.87 -2.23 -9.37
N ASP A 207 30.00 -1.54 -9.16
CA ASP A 207 30.72 -1.51 -7.88
C ASP A 207 30.23 -0.39 -6.94
N ASP A 208 29.64 0.69 -7.48
CA ASP A 208 29.20 1.83 -6.70
C ASP A 208 28.01 1.46 -5.79
N LEU A 209 27.93 2.05 -4.60
CA LEU A 209 26.77 1.89 -3.71
C LEU A 209 25.49 2.29 -4.44
N THR A 210 24.52 1.38 -4.48
CA THR A 210 23.25 1.62 -5.17
C THR A 210 22.08 1.70 -4.20
N ILE A 211 21.37 2.82 -4.22
CA ILE A 211 20.16 3.05 -3.40
C ILE A 211 18.96 3.11 -4.33
N GLY A 212 17.92 2.31 -4.05
CA GLY A 212 16.70 2.24 -4.83
C GLY A 212 15.46 2.76 -4.06
N PHE A 213 14.62 3.53 -4.74
CA PHE A 213 13.28 3.89 -4.28
C PHE A 213 12.28 3.59 -5.39
N ALA A 214 11.47 2.54 -5.22
CA ALA A 214 10.50 2.08 -6.21
C ALA A 214 9.08 2.05 -5.62
N ARG A 215 8.40 3.19 -5.63
CA ARG A 215 7.04 3.37 -5.06
C ARG A 215 6.29 4.45 -5.82
N ARG A 216 4.94 4.49 -5.67
CA ARG A 216 4.15 5.65 -6.11
C ARG A 216 4.68 6.93 -5.46
N ALA A 217 4.85 7.97 -6.27
CA ALA A 217 5.31 9.28 -5.78
C ALA A 217 4.14 10.01 -5.09
N THR A 218 3.99 9.77 -3.80
CA THR A 218 3.03 10.45 -2.91
C THR A 218 3.77 11.00 -1.70
N ALA A 219 3.31 12.12 -1.14
CA ALA A 219 4.01 12.83 -0.07
C ALA A 219 4.29 11.95 1.16
N TYR A 220 3.33 11.14 1.61
CA TYR A 220 3.49 10.30 2.81
C TYR A 220 4.53 9.19 2.65
N LYS A 221 4.86 8.78 1.41
CA LYS A 221 5.92 7.81 1.11
C LYS A 221 7.32 8.43 1.10
N ARG A 222 7.41 9.74 1.20
CA ARG A 222 8.65 10.53 1.33
C ARG A 222 9.71 10.21 0.27
N PRO A 223 9.40 10.21 -1.05
CA PRO A 223 10.39 9.88 -2.08
C PRO A 223 11.55 10.89 -2.13
N ASN A 224 11.34 12.11 -1.68
CA ASN A 224 12.35 13.17 -1.64
C ASN A 224 13.22 13.17 -0.36
N LEU A 225 13.04 12.19 0.55
CA LEU A 225 13.77 12.18 1.83
C LEU A 225 15.30 12.14 1.62
N LEU A 226 15.77 11.32 0.69
CA LEU A 226 17.21 11.16 0.41
C LEU A 226 17.84 12.44 -0.12
N ILE A 227 17.09 13.27 -0.84
CA ILE A 227 17.55 14.52 -1.42
C ILE A 227 17.14 15.76 -0.59
N SER A 228 16.68 15.58 0.64
CA SER A 228 16.29 16.68 1.52
C SER A 228 17.50 17.53 1.96
N ASP A 229 18.65 16.89 2.10
CA ASP A 229 19.94 17.50 2.40
C ASP A 229 20.98 17.05 1.35
N ILE A 230 20.99 17.77 0.23
CA ILE A 230 21.81 17.42 -0.92
C ILE A 230 23.31 17.64 -0.64
N ASN A 231 23.66 18.66 0.15
CA ASN A 231 25.05 18.96 0.49
C ASN A 231 25.66 17.82 1.30
N ARG A 232 24.94 17.35 2.31
CA ARG A 232 25.38 16.20 3.12
C ARG A 232 25.51 14.94 2.27
N LEU A 233 24.59 14.70 1.34
CA LEU A 233 24.65 13.54 0.44
C LEU A 233 25.89 13.62 -0.46
N GLN A 234 26.22 14.80 -0.99
CA GLN A 234 27.41 15.02 -1.80
C GLN A 234 28.70 14.85 -0.98
N ASP A 235 28.74 15.38 0.23
CA ASP A 235 29.89 15.22 1.14
C ASP A 235 30.16 13.75 1.46
N ILE A 236 29.10 12.96 1.68
CA ILE A 236 29.23 11.52 1.91
C ILE A 236 29.81 10.83 0.66
N ALA A 237 29.27 11.13 -0.52
CA ALA A 237 29.73 10.50 -1.77
C ALA A 237 31.19 10.85 -2.07
N SER A 238 31.61 12.09 -1.87
CA SER A 238 32.97 12.53 -2.12
C SER A 238 33.98 11.96 -1.10
N ASN A 239 33.58 11.77 0.17
CA ASN A 239 34.50 11.33 1.23
C ASN A 239 34.48 9.79 1.48
N LYS A 240 33.42 9.10 1.13
CA LYS A 240 33.23 7.67 1.43
C LYS A 240 33.16 6.77 0.20
N GLY A 241 32.98 7.37 -0.97
CA GLY A 241 32.90 6.66 -2.24
C GLY A 241 31.64 6.97 -3.03
N LYS A 242 31.77 6.83 -4.35
CA LYS A 242 30.69 7.14 -5.30
C LYS A 242 29.41 6.36 -4.99
N SER A 243 28.30 7.04 -5.21
CA SER A 243 26.96 6.48 -4.97
C SER A 243 26.09 6.65 -6.19
N GLN A 244 25.08 5.81 -6.31
CA GLN A 244 24.09 5.92 -7.36
C GLN A 244 22.68 5.66 -6.84
N ILE A 245 21.71 6.40 -7.38
CA ILE A 245 20.35 6.41 -6.87
C ILE A 245 19.39 6.12 -8.00
N ILE A 246 18.52 5.14 -7.81
CA ILE A 246 17.51 4.74 -8.78
C ILE A 246 16.15 5.01 -8.20
N TYR A 247 15.43 5.95 -8.79
CA TYR A 247 14.01 6.16 -8.53
C TYR A 247 13.17 5.44 -9.58
N ALA A 248 12.11 4.78 -9.16
CA ALA A 248 11.13 4.20 -10.06
C ALA A 248 9.71 4.42 -9.53
N GLY A 249 8.80 4.79 -10.42
CA GLY A 249 7.40 5.00 -10.06
C GLY A 249 6.68 6.02 -10.92
N LYS A 250 5.45 6.31 -10.53
CA LYS A 250 4.61 7.35 -11.13
C LYS A 250 3.75 8.04 -10.06
N ALA A 251 3.30 9.24 -10.34
CA ALA A 251 2.23 9.91 -9.62
C ALA A 251 0.88 9.61 -10.30
N HIS A 252 -0.21 9.67 -9.55
CA HIS A 252 -1.54 9.62 -10.15
C HIS A 252 -1.71 10.84 -11.11
N PRO A 253 -2.40 10.70 -12.26
CA PRO A 253 -2.57 11.79 -13.21
C PRO A 253 -3.12 13.09 -12.62
N LYS A 254 -3.94 13.01 -11.57
CA LYS A 254 -4.54 14.15 -10.86
C LYS A 254 -3.78 14.58 -9.60
N ASP A 255 -2.71 13.87 -9.21
CA ASP A 255 -1.88 14.20 -8.05
C ASP A 255 -0.81 15.23 -8.45
N GLY A 256 -1.14 16.51 -8.32
CA GLY A 256 -0.21 17.62 -8.57
C GLY A 256 1.02 17.55 -7.66
N GLY A 257 0.82 17.29 -6.35
CA GLY A 257 1.90 17.18 -5.37
C GLY A 257 2.88 16.04 -5.69
N GLY A 258 2.37 14.87 -6.08
CA GLY A 258 3.20 13.76 -6.52
C GLY A 258 4.01 14.08 -7.78
N LYS A 259 3.41 14.79 -8.74
CA LYS A 259 4.11 15.29 -9.94
C LYS A 259 5.22 16.29 -9.60
N ASP A 260 4.98 17.19 -8.65
CA ASP A 260 5.98 18.17 -8.20
C ASP A 260 7.16 17.49 -7.52
N ILE A 261 6.92 16.44 -6.73
CA ILE A 261 7.98 15.63 -6.13
C ILE A 261 8.83 14.98 -7.24
N ILE A 262 8.23 14.37 -8.25
CA ILE A 262 8.96 13.78 -9.38
C ILE A 262 9.79 14.85 -10.10
N ARG A 263 9.19 16.01 -10.38
CA ARG A 263 9.86 17.12 -11.05
C ARG A 263 11.09 17.59 -10.26
N ARG A 264 10.96 17.69 -8.92
CA ARG A 264 12.09 18.03 -8.04
C ARG A 264 13.19 16.97 -8.10
N ILE A 265 12.87 15.67 -8.03
CA ILE A 265 13.87 14.59 -8.13
C ILE A 265 14.61 14.66 -9.47
N VAL A 266 13.89 14.82 -10.59
CA VAL A 266 14.48 14.92 -11.92
C VAL A 266 15.33 16.19 -12.07
N LYS A 267 14.91 17.31 -11.47
CA LYS A 267 15.74 18.53 -11.45
C LYS A 267 17.04 18.29 -10.69
N THR A 268 16.96 17.75 -9.48
CA THR A 268 18.11 17.42 -8.65
C THR A 268 19.08 16.49 -9.37
N SER A 269 18.58 15.50 -10.13
CA SER A 269 19.46 14.57 -10.87
C SER A 269 20.32 15.24 -11.95
N LYS A 270 19.95 16.43 -12.38
CA LYS A 270 20.72 17.23 -13.37
C LYS A 270 21.72 18.19 -12.72
N GLU A 271 21.50 18.53 -11.46
CA GLU A 271 22.26 19.53 -10.72
C GLU A 271 23.28 18.91 -9.75
N ILE A 272 23.16 17.61 -9.45
CA ILE A 272 24.03 16.91 -8.52
C ILE A 272 25.42 16.68 -9.12
N ASN A 273 26.45 16.64 -8.28
CA ASN A 273 27.85 16.46 -8.72
C ASN A 273 28.10 15.04 -9.33
N SER A 274 29.27 14.88 -9.96
CA SER A 274 29.66 13.65 -10.66
C SER A 274 29.87 12.42 -9.77
N ASP A 275 29.98 12.61 -8.44
CA ASP A 275 30.17 11.52 -7.48
C ASP A 275 28.85 10.77 -7.18
N ILE A 276 27.73 11.36 -7.60
CA ILE A 276 26.39 10.73 -7.46
C ILE A 276 25.73 10.67 -8.82
N ARG A 277 25.36 9.45 -9.23
CA ARG A 277 24.53 9.25 -10.42
C ARG A 277 23.08 9.01 -10.01
N MET A 278 22.15 9.68 -10.67
CA MET A 278 20.72 9.51 -10.40
C MET A 278 19.95 9.16 -11.67
N ALA A 279 19.07 8.19 -11.57
CA ALA A 279 18.13 7.83 -12.61
C ALA A 279 16.68 7.87 -12.09
N PHE A 280 15.75 8.30 -12.93
CA PHE A 280 14.33 8.19 -12.68
C PHE A 280 13.67 7.37 -13.79
N ILE A 281 13.14 6.19 -13.42
CA ILE A 281 12.44 5.29 -14.33
C ILE A 281 10.94 5.51 -14.17
N LEU A 282 10.29 6.05 -15.19
CA LEU A 282 8.84 6.05 -15.25
C LEU A 282 8.35 4.61 -15.40
N SER A 283 7.52 4.16 -14.47
CA SER A 283 6.90 2.84 -14.57
C SER A 283 6.07 2.74 -15.84
N LEU A 284 6.46 1.82 -16.73
CA LEU A 284 5.78 1.58 -18.00
C LEU A 284 4.59 0.61 -17.86
N TYR A 285 4.31 0.12 -16.65
CA TYR A 285 3.10 -0.66 -16.45
C TYR A 285 1.90 0.29 -16.48
N ASN A 286 1.30 0.42 -17.67
CA ASN A 286 -0.07 0.84 -17.81
C ASN A 286 -0.94 -0.34 -17.35
N ASN A 287 -1.62 -0.15 -16.24
CA ASN A 287 -2.87 -0.86 -15.97
C ASN A 287 -3.99 0.11 -16.23
#